data_501a1d1295cd108741e1399be4508cdb
#
_entry.id   501a1d1295cd108741e1399be4508cdb
#
_cell.length_a   1.000
_cell.length_b   1.000
_cell.length_c   1.000
_cell.angle_alpha   90.00
_cell.angle_beta   90.00
_cell.angle_gamma   90.00
#
_symmetry.space_group_name_H-M   'P 1'
#
loop_
_entity.id
_entity.type
_entity.pdbx_description
1 polymer ?
#
loop_
_entity_poly.entity_id
_entity_poly.type
_entity_poly.pdbx_seq_one_letter_code
_entity_poly.pdbx_strand_id
1 'polypeptide(L)'
;MDEYIDIVTETGEPTGKVTLKSEAHKNGWFHNTIHLWLYTKNGEILLQQRSHKKAIFPLLWDVSAAGHIDAGESFENAAIRETYEELGLLLEPIHLTKI
;
A
#
# COMPACT_ATOMS: atom_id res chain seq x y z
N MET A 1 -7.75 -3.61 13.40
CA MET A 1 -9.05 -3.10 12.92
C MET A 1 -9.25 -3.49 11.46
N ASP A 2 -10.42 -4.00 11.11
CA ASP A 2 -10.72 -4.36 9.74
C ASP A 2 -11.11 -3.12 8.92
N GLU A 3 -10.79 -3.14 7.65
CA GLU A 3 -10.98 -2.00 6.76
C GLU A 3 -11.74 -2.43 5.50
N TYR A 4 -12.47 -1.49 4.91
CA TYR A 4 -13.16 -1.73 3.64
C TYR A 4 -12.23 -1.46 2.48
N ILE A 5 -12.26 -2.35 1.49
CA ILE A 5 -11.47 -2.23 0.27
C ILE A 5 -12.35 -2.51 -0.94
N ASP A 6 -11.93 -1.96 -2.08
CA ASP A 6 -12.57 -2.22 -3.36
C ASP A 6 -12.07 -3.54 -3.94
N ILE A 7 -13.00 -4.39 -4.37
CA ILE A 7 -12.66 -5.63 -5.06
C ILE A 7 -12.49 -5.35 -6.54
N VAL A 8 -11.43 -5.86 -7.10
CA VAL A 8 -11.09 -5.68 -8.52
C VAL A 8 -11.03 -7.02 -9.23
N THR A 9 -10.98 -6.97 -10.57
CA THR A 9 -10.76 -8.16 -11.38
C THR A 9 -9.30 -8.59 -11.31
N GLU A 10 -8.98 -9.72 -11.89
CA GLU A 10 -7.60 -10.22 -11.99
C GLU A 10 -6.66 -9.23 -12.66
N THR A 11 -7.18 -8.35 -13.52
CA THR A 11 -6.39 -7.32 -14.19
C THR A 11 -6.45 -5.95 -13.52
N GLY A 12 -7.09 -5.86 -12.34
CA GLY A 12 -7.14 -4.63 -11.56
C GLY A 12 -8.30 -3.70 -11.88
N GLU A 13 -9.27 -4.16 -12.68
CA GLU A 13 -10.44 -3.34 -13.03
C GLU A 13 -11.47 -3.33 -11.90
N PRO A 14 -12.15 -2.18 -11.64
CA PRO A 14 -13.18 -2.12 -10.62
C PRO A 14 -14.34 -3.06 -10.88
N THR A 15 -14.81 -3.74 -9.82
CA THR A 15 -16.02 -4.59 -9.91
C THR A 15 -17.26 -3.90 -9.33
N GLY A 16 -17.07 -2.77 -8.63
CA GLY A 16 -18.16 -2.12 -7.91
C GLY A 16 -18.45 -2.73 -6.54
N LYS A 17 -17.78 -3.82 -6.19
CA LYS A 17 -17.97 -4.48 -4.90
C LYS A 17 -17.00 -3.94 -3.87
N VAL A 18 -17.52 -3.63 -2.68
CA VAL A 18 -16.74 -3.21 -1.52
C VAL A 18 -16.92 -4.25 -0.42
N THR A 19 -15.85 -4.64 0.23
CA THR A 19 -15.89 -5.66 1.27
C THR A 19 -14.83 -5.41 2.34
N LEU A 20 -14.96 -6.08 3.45
CA LEU A 20 -13.93 -6.06 4.49
C LEU A 20 -12.67 -6.75 3.98
N LYS A 21 -11.52 -6.20 4.35
CA LYS A 21 -10.22 -6.75 3.96
C LYS A 21 -10.07 -8.22 4.37
N SER A 22 -10.53 -8.57 5.57
CA SER A 22 -10.49 -9.95 6.07
C SER A 22 -11.30 -10.89 5.17
N GLU A 23 -12.46 -10.45 4.70
CA GLU A 23 -13.30 -11.25 3.79
C GLU A 23 -12.64 -11.44 2.43
N ALA A 24 -12.00 -10.39 1.91
CA ALA A 24 -11.28 -10.50 0.64
C ALA A 24 -10.14 -11.50 0.73
N HIS A 25 -9.37 -11.47 1.81
CA HIS A 25 -8.28 -12.43 2.03
C HIS A 25 -8.79 -13.86 2.20
N LYS A 26 -9.87 -14.02 2.96
CA LYS A 26 -10.49 -15.33 3.19
C LYS A 26 -10.99 -15.98 1.91
N ASN A 27 -11.57 -15.19 1.02
CA ASN A 27 -12.16 -15.67 -0.22
C ASN A 27 -11.21 -15.60 -1.42
N GLY A 28 -10.00 -15.09 -1.24
CA GLY A 28 -9.04 -14.96 -2.33
C GLY A 28 -9.45 -13.94 -3.39
N TRP A 29 -10.23 -12.92 -3.01
CA TRP A 29 -10.65 -11.87 -3.94
C TRP A 29 -9.53 -10.88 -4.19
N PHE A 30 -9.45 -10.36 -5.41
CA PHE A 30 -8.40 -9.42 -5.81
C PHE A 30 -8.69 -8.01 -5.30
N HIS A 31 -7.65 -7.34 -4.82
CA HIS A 31 -7.70 -5.93 -4.45
C HIS A 31 -6.37 -5.27 -4.81
N ASN A 32 -6.39 -3.95 -4.99
CA ASN A 32 -5.19 -3.22 -5.33
C ASN A 32 -4.40 -2.82 -4.09
N THR A 33 -3.09 -2.81 -4.24
CA THR A 33 -2.15 -2.32 -3.23
C THR A 33 -1.26 -1.28 -3.86
N ILE A 34 -0.55 -0.52 -3.02
CA ILE A 34 0.46 0.42 -3.51
C ILE A 34 1.83 0.01 -2.97
N HIS A 35 2.83 0.26 -3.79
CA HIS A 35 4.23 0.23 -3.37
C HIS A 35 4.83 1.59 -3.65
N LEU A 36 5.47 2.17 -2.65
CA LEU A 36 6.11 3.46 -2.77
C LEU A 36 7.62 3.29 -2.67
N TRP A 37 8.34 3.88 -3.62
CA TRP A 37 9.79 3.92 -3.63
C TRP A 37 10.23 5.35 -3.41
N LEU A 38 10.89 5.61 -2.27
CA LEU A 38 11.52 6.91 -2.01
C LEU A 38 12.96 6.88 -2.49
N TYR A 39 13.36 7.87 -3.26
CA TYR A 39 14.71 7.94 -3.76
C TYR A 39 15.27 9.36 -3.66
N THR A 40 16.59 9.47 -3.57
CA THR A 40 17.29 10.73 -3.55
C THR A 40 17.73 11.10 -4.96
N LYS A 41 18.18 12.35 -5.14
CA LYS A 41 18.75 12.81 -6.43
C LYS A 41 19.98 12.00 -6.81
N ASN A 42 20.66 11.39 -5.85
CA ASN A 42 21.86 10.57 -6.09
C ASN A 42 21.52 9.11 -6.40
N GLY A 43 20.26 8.77 -6.51
CA GLY A 43 19.83 7.41 -6.84
C GLY A 43 19.78 6.44 -5.66
N GLU A 44 19.89 6.95 -4.44
CA GLU A 44 19.75 6.10 -3.25
C GLU A 44 18.27 5.83 -2.99
N ILE A 45 17.95 4.59 -2.61
CA ILE A 45 16.57 4.16 -2.34
C ILE A 45 16.44 3.83 -0.86
N LEU A 46 15.38 4.35 -0.24
CA LEU A 46 15.06 4.02 1.15
C LEU A 46 14.33 2.68 1.19
N LEU A 47 14.85 1.76 1.99
CA LEU A 47 14.19 0.49 2.25
C LEU A 47 13.73 0.45 3.70
N GLN A 48 12.65 -0.27 3.94
CA GLN A 48 12.10 -0.47 5.27
C GLN A 48 12.32 -1.90 5.71
N GLN A 49 12.88 -2.11 6.91
CA GLN A 49 13.01 -3.43 7.48
C GLN A 49 11.74 -3.80 8.24
N ARG A 50 11.20 -4.98 7.96
CA ARG A 50 10.02 -5.47 8.67
C ARG A 50 10.36 -5.74 10.12
N SER A 51 9.40 -5.42 11.01
CA SER A 51 9.57 -5.65 12.44
C SER A 51 9.76 -7.13 12.75
N HIS A 52 10.57 -7.43 13.77
CA HIS A 52 10.72 -8.79 14.27
C HIS A 52 9.41 -9.38 14.82
N LYS A 53 8.41 -8.52 15.07
CA LYS A 53 7.08 -8.95 15.56
C LYS A 53 6.14 -9.37 14.44
N LYS A 54 6.53 -9.20 13.17
CA LYS A 54 5.68 -9.63 12.06
C LYS A 54 5.62 -11.16 12.01
N ALA A 55 4.41 -11.68 11.80
CA ALA A 55 4.19 -13.13 11.71
C ALA A 55 4.76 -13.72 10.43
N ILE A 56 4.80 -12.92 9.35
CA ILE A 56 5.27 -13.35 8.03
C ILE A 56 6.51 -12.54 7.67
N PHE A 57 7.59 -13.22 7.30
CA PHE A 57 8.85 -12.63 6.87
C PHE A 57 9.37 -11.53 7.81
N PRO A 58 9.59 -11.85 9.12
CA PRO A 58 10.16 -10.86 10.04
C PRO A 58 11.59 -10.49 9.62
N LEU A 59 11.99 -9.25 9.89
CA LEU A 59 13.32 -8.71 9.62
C LEU A 59 13.76 -8.65 8.15
N LEU A 60 12.92 -9.05 7.21
CA LEU A 60 13.23 -8.89 5.79
C LEU A 60 13.04 -7.43 5.37
N TRP A 61 13.80 -7.03 4.35
CA TRP A 61 13.71 -5.67 3.81
C TRP A 61 12.57 -5.58 2.81
N ASP A 62 11.90 -4.43 2.79
CA ASP A 62 10.76 -4.17 1.93
C ASP A 62 10.89 -2.79 1.30
N VAL A 63 9.98 -2.46 0.38
CA VAL A 63 9.92 -1.13 -0.26
C VAL A 63 9.75 -0.04 0.80
N SER A 64 9.96 1.23 0.41
CA SER A 64 9.92 2.36 1.34
C SER A 64 8.61 2.40 2.13
N ALA A 65 7.48 2.24 1.44
CA ALA A 65 6.18 2.09 2.07
C ALA A 65 5.29 1.24 1.17
N ALA A 66 4.39 0.47 1.76
CA ALA A 66 3.47 -0.38 1.02
C ALA A 66 2.19 -0.59 1.82
N GLY A 67 1.09 -0.78 1.14
CA GLY A 67 -0.17 -1.08 1.81
C GLY A 67 -1.31 -1.23 0.82
N HIS A 68 -2.50 -1.45 1.34
CA HIS A 68 -3.71 -1.58 0.55
C HIS A 68 -4.32 -0.19 0.29
N ILE A 69 -5.23 -0.15 -0.65
CA ILE A 69 -5.98 1.05 -0.98
C ILE A 69 -7.37 0.90 -0.36
N ASP A 70 -7.77 1.88 0.47
CA ASP A 70 -9.09 1.85 1.08
C ASP A 70 -10.19 2.06 0.03
N ALA A 71 -11.39 1.58 0.32
CA ALA A 71 -12.53 1.75 -0.58
C ALA A 71 -12.73 3.23 -0.91
N GLY A 72 -12.79 3.56 -2.19
CA GLY A 72 -12.98 4.92 -2.67
C GLY A 72 -11.74 5.81 -2.62
N GLU A 73 -10.63 5.30 -2.12
CA GLU A 73 -9.38 6.05 -2.03
C GLU A 73 -8.62 5.99 -3.35
N SER A 74 -8.00 7.11 -3.76
CA SER A 74 -7.13 7.12 -4.95
C SER A 74 -5.77 6.52 -4.63
N PHE A 75 -5.02 6.12 -5.69
CA PHE A 75 -3.64 5.65 -5.52
C PHE A 75 -2.78 6.69 -4.84
N GLU A 76 -2.92 7.97 -5.23
CA GLU A 76 -2.14 9.06 -4.66
C GLU A 76 -2.43 9.23 -3.17
N ASN A 77 -3.70 9.26 -2.80
CA ASN A 77 -4.08 9.42 -1.41
C ASN A 77 -3.64 8.21 -0.56
N ALA A 78 -3.74 7.00 -1.11
CA ALA A 78 -3.25 5.81 -0.44
C ALA A 78 -1.73 5.89 -0.20
N ALA A 79 -0.97 6.32 -1.21
CA ALA A 79 0.48 6.47 -1.10
C ALA A 79 0.85 7.50 -0.03
N ILE A 80 0.16 8.64 0.00
CA ILE A 80 0.40 9.69 0.98
C ILE A 80 0.08 9.20 2.39
N ARG A 81 -1.07 8.54 2.56
CA ARG A 81 -1.50 8.01 3.84
C ARG A 81 -0.54 6.95 4.37
N GLU A 82 -0.22 5.95 3.56
CA GLU A 82 0.67 4.85 3.97
C GLU A 82 2.08 5.36 4.31
N THR A 83 2.59 6.33 3.54
CA THR A 83 3.90 6.91 3.82
C THR A 83 3.90 7.63 5.17
N TYR A 84 2.85 8.37 5.46
CA TYR A 84 2.73 9.05 6.76
C TYR A 84 2.62 8.05 7.91
N GLU A 85 1.79 7.03 7.75
CA GLU A 85 1.59 6.01 8.79
C GLU A 85 2.86 5.20 9.07
N GLU A 86 3.60 4.83 8.04
CA GLU A 86 4.76 3.95 8.20
C GLU A 86 6.05 4.70 8.48
N LEU A 87 6.25 5.87 7.88
CA LEU A 87 7.52 6.61 7.96
C LEU A 87 7.41 7.97 8.64
N GLY A 88 6.21 8.44 8.91
CA GLY A 88 6.00 9.77 9.48
C GLY A 88 6.30 10.92 8.52
N LEU A 89 6.43 10.64 7.23
CA LEU A 89 6.70 11.66 6.21
C LEU A 89 5.41 12.13 5.57
N LEU A 90 5.22 13.45 5.53
CA LEU A 90 4.06 14.06 4.88
C LEU A 90 4.42 14.42 3.44
N LEU A 91 3.84 13.69 2.50
CA LEU A 91 4.02 13.94 1.07
C LEU A 91 2.85 14.72 0.51
N GLU A 92 3.09 15.42 -0.59
CA GLU A 92 2.05 16.08 -1.38
C GLU A 92 2.00 15.42 -2.76
N PRO A 93 0.85 15.52 -3.49
CA PRO A 93 0.72 14.88 -4.81
C PRO A 93 1.84 15.24 -5.79
N ILE A 94 2.37 16.46 -5.71
CA ILE A 94 3.46 16.90 -6.58
C ILE A 94 4.75 16.09 -6.40
N HIS A 95 4.92 15.45 -5.25
CA HIS A 95 6.09 14.61 -4.97
C HIS A 95 5.99 13.22 -5.60
N LEU A 96 4.83 12.85 -6.13
CA LEU A 96 4.56 11.49 -6.60
C LEU A 96 4.70 11.40 -8.12
N THR A 97 5.34 10.33 -8.56
CA THR A 97 5.40 9.95 -9.97
C THR A 97 4.90 8.51 -10.06
N LYS A 98 3.83 8.29 -10.83
CA LYS A 98 3.29 6.95 -11.02
C LYS A 98 4.05 6.25 -12.14
N ILE A 99 4.46 5.04 -11.86
CA ILE A 99 5.19 4.22 -12.83
C ILE A 99 4.26 3.17 -13.42
#